data_255303f67e58c19e8b3c2d8d5815e10b
#
_entry.id   255303f67e58c19e8b3c2d8d5815e10b
#
_cell.length_a   1.000
_cell.length_b   1.000
_cell.length_c   1.000
_cell.angle_alpha   90.00
_cell.angle_beta   90.00
_cell.angle_gamma   90.00
#
_symmetry.space_group_name_H-M   'P 1'
#
loop_
_entity.id
_entity.type
_entity.pdbx_description
1 polymer ?
#
loop_
_entity_poly.entity_id
_entity_poly.type
_entity_poly.pdbx_seq_one_letter_code
_entity_poly.pdbx_strand_id
1 'polypeptide(L)'
;MSERRLLVLDVDSTLITQEVIELLAARAGSEAKVAAITARAMRGELDFAASLAERVATLKGLPTTVFHDVAAEVEFTPGGPELIDAAHAAGWTVALVSGGFEEIVTSIARSVSVNLFVANRLEVDQGHLTGRTVGPVIDRNAKAVALAAFAKSAGIPIADTVAIGDGANDLGMMEAAGLSVAFASKPVVRAAADIAIDGPRLDAAWPLIAR
;
A
#
# COMPACT_ATOMS: atom_id res chain seq x y z
N MET A 1 -15.78 11.98 -24.24
CA MET A 1 -16.26 11.04 -23.18
C MET A 1 -15.01 10.74 -22.37
N SER A 2 -14.97 11.08 -21.09
CA SER A 2 -13.83 10.70 -20.23
C SER A 2 -13.75 9.18 -20.22
N GLU A 3 -12.63 8.62 -20.69
CA GLU A 3 -12.39 7.17 -20.60
C GLU A 3 -12.30 6.82 -19.11
N ARG A 4 -13.14 5.89 -18.69
CA ARG A 4 -13.09 5.36 -17.33
C ARG A 4 -11.75 4.67 -17.14
N ARG A 5 -10.96 5.10 -16.15
CA ARG A 5 -9.67 4.51 -15.79
C ARG A 5 -9.68 4.02 -14.37
N LEU A 6 -8.77 3.12 -14.04
CA LEU A 6 -8.52 2.64 -12.69
C LEU A 6 -7.16 3.13 -12.19
N LEU A 7 -7.16 3.86 -11.09
CA LEU A 7 -5.95 4.23 -10.36
C LEU A 7 -5.79 3.27 -9.19
N VAL A 8 -4.67 2.55 -9.13
CA VAL A 8 -4.30 1.66 -8.03
C VAL A 8 -3.08 2.24 -7.32
N LEU A 9 -3.22 2.50 -6.04
CA LEU A 9 -2.18 3.08 -5.19
C LEU A 9 -1.70 2.08 -4.15
N ASP A 10 -0.39 2.00 -3.97
CA ASP A 10 0.17 1.48 -2.72
C ASP A 10 -0.13 2.46 -1.58
N VAL A 11 -0.06 1.98 -0.33
CA VAL A 11 -0.41 2.78 0.85
C VAL A 11 0.83 3.23 1.60
N ASP A 12 1.57 2.29 2.18
CA ASP A 12 2.74 2.58 3.03
C ASP A 12 3.85 3.24 2.19
N SER A 13 4.43 4.33 2.67
CA SER A 13 5.47 5.12 1.96
C SER A 13 5.06 5.66 0.58
N THR A 14 3.79 5.50 0.16
CA THR A 14 3.23 6.04 -1.09
C THR A 14 2.07 6.98 -0.79
N LEU A 15 0.87 6.50 -0.43
CA LEU A 15 -0.28 7.33 -0.08
C LEU A 15 -0.11 7.98 1.30
N ILE A 16 0.56 7.29 2.22
CA ILE A 16 0.95 7.79 3.54
C ILE A 16 2.48 7.85 3.64
N THR A 17 2.99 8.67 4.56
CA THR A 17 4.43 8.87 4.72
C THR A 17 5.11 7.80 5.56
N GLN A 18 4.35 7.02 6.34
CA GLN A 18 4.84 6.02 7.28
C GLN A 18 4.70 4.59 6.76
N GLU A 19 5.38 3.68 7.45
CA GLU A 19 5.17 2.23 7.40
C GLU A 19 4.31 1.83 8.59
N VAL A 20 3.10 1.31 8.35
CA VAL A 20 2.14 0.93 9.40
C VAL A 20 2.74 -0.08 10.38
N ILE A 21 3.55 -1.03 9.90
CA ILE A 21 4.23 -2.02 10.77
C ILE A 21 5.18 -1.37 11.76
N GLU A 22 5.81 -0.24 11.41
CA GLU A 22 6.73 0.48 12.30
C GLU A 22 5.96 1.23 13.39
N LEU A 23 4.82 1.84 13.06
CA LEU A 23 3.93 2.47 14.05
C LEU A 23 3.41 1.44 15.07
N LEU A 24 3.00 0.27 14.61
CA LEU A 24 2.59 -0.83 15.50
C LEU A 24 3.77 -1.35 16.35
N ALA A 25 4.97 -1.46 15.77
CA ALA A 25 6.17 -1.87 16.50
C ALA A 25 6.54 -0.88 17.61
N ALA A 26 6.37 0.42 17.39
CA ALA A 26 6.57 1.45 18.41
C ALA A 26 5.64 1.22 19.62
N ARG A 27 4.39 0.86 19.37
CA ARG A 27 3.43 0.51 20.44
C ARG A 27 3.78 -0.80 21.17
N ALA A 28 4.45 -1.72 20.49
CA ALA A 28 4.91 -2.99 21.06
C ALA A 28 6.30 -2.86 21.74
N GLY A 29 7.00 -1.73 21.61
CA GLY A 29 8.39 -1.59 22.04
C GLY A 29 9.34 -2.54 21.27
N SER A 30 9.03 -2.80 19.99
CA SER A 30 9.74 -3.77 19.17
C SER A 30 10.42 -3.19 17.93
N GLU A 31 10.54 -1.85 17.82
CA GLU A 31 11.08 -1.13 16.66
C GLU A 31 12.46 -1.65 16.25
N ALA A 32 13.37 -1.84 17.21
CA ALA A 32 14.71 -2.34 16.91
C ALA A 32 14.70 -3.75 16.30
N LYS A 33 13.74 -4.59 16.73
CA LYS A 33 13.58 -5.96 16.15
C LYS A 33 13.03 -5.86 14.74
N VAL A 34 11.99 -5.06 14.53
CA VAL A 34 11.38 -4.86 13.21
C VAL A 34 12.41 -4.30 12.24
N ALA A 35 13.19 -3.29 12.63
CA ALA A 35 14.26 -2.72 11.81
C ALA A 35 15.33 -3.78 11.43
N ALA A 36 15.73 -4.63 12.38
CA ALA A 36 16.69 -5.70 12.12
C ALA A 36 16.15 -6.74 11.12
N ILE A 37 14.87 -7.13 11.23
CA ILE A 37 14.22 -8.06 10.30
C ILE A 37 14.11 -7.42 8.90
N THR A 38 13.69 -6.15 8.82
CA THR A 38 13.63 -5.41 7.56
C THR A 38 15.00 -5.35 6.89
N ALA A 39 16.07 -5.08 7.64
CA ALA A 39 17.43 -5.07 7.10
C ALA A 39 17.86 -6.44 6.54
N ARG A 40 17.48 -7.56 7.18
CA ARG A 40 17.71 -8.92 6.68
C ARG A 40 16.97 -9.17 5.37
N ALA A 41 15.70 -8.76 5.28
CA ALA A 41 14.92 -8.88 4.06
C ALA A 41 15.52 -8.05 2.91
N MET A 42 15.99 -6.83 3.19
CA MET A 42 16.66 -5.98 2.20
C MET A 42 17.97 -6.57 1.67
N ARG A 43 18.65 -7.42 2.45
CA ARG A 43 19.82 -8.19 1.99
C ARG A 43 19.47 -9.48 1.25
N GLY A 44 18.16 -9.79 1.09
CA GLY A 44 17.69 -11.00 0.43
C GLY A 44 17.76 -12.27 1.30
N GLU A 45 17.97 -12.13 2.62
CA GLU A 45 18.00 -13.26 3.57
C GLU A 45 16.60 -13.82 3.88
N LEU A 46 15.58 -13.01 3.65
CA LEU A 46 14.16 -13.35 3.87
C LEU A 46 13.37 -12.93 2.64
N ASP A 47 12.42 -13.75 2.23
CA ASP A 47 11.37 -13.32 1.32
C ASP A 47 10.35 -12.41 2.04
N PHE A 48 9.41 -11.84 1.27
CA PHE A 48 8.41 -10.92 1.82
C PHE A 48 7.54 -11.59 2.89
N ALA A 49 7.07 -12.81 2.65
CA ALA A 49 6.17 -13.51 3.57
C ALA A 49 6.86 -13.87 4.89
N ALA A 50 8.09 -14.38 4.82
CA ALA A 50 8.90 -14.69 6.00
C ALA A 50 9.21 -13.42 6.80
N SER A 51 9.60 -12.33 6.11
CA SER A 51 9.85 -11.04 6.75
C SER A 51 8.60 -10.47 7.42
N LEU A 52 7.43 -10.55 6.76
CA LEU A 52 6.16 -10.11 7.32
C LEU A 52 5.82 -10.93 8.58
N ALA A 53 5.93 -12.26 8.50
CA ALA A 53 5.63 -13.14 9.63
C ALA A 53 6.53 -12.85 10.85
N GLU A 54 7.85 -12.70 10.65
CA GLU A 54 8.77 -12.37 11.74
C GLU A 54 8.45 -11.01 12.36
N ARG A 55 8.13 -9.99 11.56
CA ARG A 55 7.76 -8.65 12.05
C ARG A 55 6.44 -8.67 12.81
N VAL A 56 5.41 -9.33 12.26
CA VAL A 56 4.09 -9.44 12.90
C VAL A 56 4.17 -10.23 14.22
N ALA A 57 5.04 -11.24 14.31
CA ALA A 57 5.25 -11.97 15.56
C ALA A 57 5.70 -11.07 16.73
N THR A 58 6.38 -9.94 16.44
CA THR A 58 6.80 -8.98 17.47
C THR A 58 5.65 -8.17 18.05
N LEU A 59 4.49 -8.16 17.39
CA LEU A 59 3.29 -7.41 17.81
C LEU A 59 2.37 -8.21 18.73
N LYS A 60 2.73 -9.48 19.04
CA LYS A 60 1.93 -10.36 19.89
C LYS A 60 1.60 -9.72 21.25
N GLY A 61 0.32 -9.76 21.61
CA GLY A 61 -0.19 -9.25 22.88
C GLY A 61 -0.62 -7.78 22.85
N LEU A 62 -0.41 -7.04 21.74
CA LEU A 62 -0.98 -5.72 21.60
C LEU A 62 -2.52 -5.79 21.63
N PRO A 63 -3.20 -4.92 22.39
CA PRO A 63 -4.67 -4.84 22.36
C PRO A 63 -5.15 -4.22 21.03
N THR A 64 -6.32 -4.62 20.57
CA THR A 64 -6.89 -4.10 19.30
C THR A 64 -7.19 -2.61 19.31
N THR A 65 -7.24 -1.97 20.48
CA THR A 65 -7.35 -0.50 20.60
C THR A 65 -6.20 0.24 19.93
N VAL A 66 -5.03 -0.42 19.78
CA VAL A 66 -3.87 0.13 19.08
C VAL A 66 -4.18 0.54 17.64
N PHE A 67 -5.14 -0.10 16.98
CA PHE A 67 -5.51 0.24 15.61
C PHE A 67 -6.06 1.65 15.47
N HIS A 68 -6.88 2.07 16.44
CA HIS A 68 -7.40 3.43 16.47
C HIS A 68 -6.29 4.46 16.69
N ASP A 69 -5.39 4.17 17.62
CA ASP A 69 -4.29 5.07 17.97
C ASP A 69 -3.32 5.23 16.79
N VAL A 70 -2.96 4.12 16.14
CA VAL A 70 -2.08 4.15 14.94
C VAL A 70 -2.77 4.83 13.77
N ALA A 71 -4.06 4.55 13.52
CA ALA A 71 -4.78 5.21 12.44
C ALA A 71 -4.86 6.74 12.62
N ALA A 72 -4.88 7.24 13.87
CA ALA A 72 -4.88 8.66 14.17
C ALA A 72 -3.51 9.35 13.96
N GLU A 73 -2.42 8.58 13.91
CA GLU A 73 -1.06 9.07 13.69
C GLU A 73 -0.62 9.05 12.22
N VAL A 74 -1.43 8.41 11.38
CA VAL A 74 -1.11 8.32 9.95
C VAL A 74 -1.17 9.71 9.31
N GLU A 75 -0.09 10.05 8.60
CA GLU A 75 0.00 11.29 7.82
C GLU A 75 -0.02 10.98 6.33
N PHE A 76 -0.93 11.61 5.61
CA PHE A 76 -0.95 11.51 4.16
C PHE A 76 0.30 12.12 3.53
N THR A 77 0.80 11.47 2.51
CA THR A 77 1.78 12.08 1.62
C THR A 77 1.19 13.38 1.04
N PRO A 78 1.94 14.49 1.04
CA PRO A 78 1.47 15.74 0.44
C PRO A 78 0.94 15.50 -0.97
N GLY A 79 -0.28 15.96 -1.25
CA GLY A 79 -0.93 15.74 -2.54
C GLY A 79 -1.63 14.38 -2.70
N GLY A 80 -1.55 13.48 -1.71
CA GLY A 80 -2.20 12.16 -1.77
C GLY A 80 -3.72 12.24 -1.88
N PRO A 81 -4.41 12.87 -0.92
CA PRO A 81 -5.86 13.10 -1.01
C PRO A 81 -6.25 13.87 -2.27
N GLU A 82 -5.50 14.91 -2.65
CA GLU A 82 -5.77 15.73 -3.83
C GLU A 82 -5.67 14.94 -5.14
N LEU A 83 -4.73 13.98 -5.24
CA LEU A 83 -4.64 13.07 -6.38
C LEU A 83 -5.90 12.19 -6.49
N ILE A 84 -6.36 11.64 -5.37
CA ILE A 84 -7.56 10.81 -5.31
C ILE A 84 -8.81 11.64 -5.68
N ASP A 85 -8.92 12.84 -5.15
CA ASP A 85 -10.03 13.76 -5.46
C ASP A 85 -10.04 14.12 -6.96
N ALA A 86 -8.88 14.39 -7.55
CA ALA A 86 -8.76 14.67 -8.99
C ALA A 86 -9.18 13.45 -9.83
N ALA A 87 -8.78 12.23 -9.43
CA ALA A 87 -9.18 11.00 -10.10
C ALA A 87 -10.71 10.79 -10.01
N HIS A 88 -11.31 10.96 -8.85
CA HIS A 88 -12.75 10.86 -8.65
C HIS A 88 -13.51 11.93 -9.48
N ALA A 89 -13.04 13.17 -9.48
CA ALA A 89 -13.64 14.26 -10.27
C ALA A 89 -13.58 13.97 -11.79
N ALA A 90 -12.56 13.24 -12.25
CA ALA A 90 -12.46 12.79 -13.64
C ALA A 90 -13.28 11.52 -13.94
N GLY A 91 -13.98 10.96 -12.95
CA GLY A 91 -14.79 9.75 -13.09
C GLY A 91 -13.98 8.45 -13.08
N TRP A 92 -12.74 8.49 -12.58
CA TRP A 92 -11.92 7.29 -12.43
C TRP A 92 -12.33 6.48 -11.20
N THR A 93 -12.11 5.19 -11.27
CA THR A 93 -12.17 4.31 -10.09
C THR A 93 -10.82 4.37 -9.39
N VAL A 94 -10.83 4.43 -8.05
CA VAL A 94 -9.60 4.39 -7.24
C VAL A 94 -9.62 3.14 -6.35
N ALA A 95 -8.49 2.47 -6.25
CA ALA A 95 -8.29 1.32 -5.38
C ALA A 95 -6.95 1.42 -4.63
N LEU A 96 -6.89 0.83 -3.42
CA LEU A 96 -5.67 0.72 -2.62
C LEU A 96 -5.22 -0.74 -2.51
N VAL A 97 -3.92 -0.97 -2.64
CA VAL A 97 -3.32 -2.30 -2.46
C VAL A 97 -2.11 -2.18 -1.54
N SER A 98 -2.19 -2.74 -0.34
CA SER A 98 -1.17 -2.54 0.70
C SER A 98 -0.55 -3.84 1.18
N GLY A 99 0.77 -3.79 1.39
CA GLY A 99 1.50 -4.78 2.20
C GLY A 99 1.34 -4.60 3.71
N GLY A 100 0.69 -3.50 4.13
CA GLY A 100 0.30 -3.22 5.51
C GLY A 100 -0.97 -3.97 5.93
N PHE A 101 -1.77 -3.38 6.85
CA PHE A 101 -2.84 -4.10 7.53
C PHE A 101 -4.22 -3.48 7.32
N GLU A 102 -5.20 -4.33 7.00
CA GLU A 102 -6.59 -3.96 6.70
C GLU A 102 -7.21 -3.14 7.83
N GLU A 103 -6.86 -3.42 9.07
CA GLU A 103 -7.35 -2.75 10.28
C GLU A 103 -7.04 -1.23 10.27
N ILE A 104 -5.91 -0.83 9.66
CA ILE A 104 -5.52 0.57 9.51
C ILE A 104 -5.94 1.11 8.14
N VAL A 105 -5.70 0.33 7.06
CA VAL A 105 -6.03 0.72 5.68
C VAL A 105 -7.51 1.05 5.53
N THR A 106 -8.41 0.36 6.27
CA THR A 106 -9.85 0.68 6.29
C THR A 106 -10.12 2.13 6.69
N SER A 107 -9.43 2.65 7.70
CA SER A 107 -9.59 4.05 8.14
C SER A 107 -9.04 5.03 7.10
N ILE A 108 -7.88 4.72 6.52
CA ILE A 108 -7.25 5.51 5.45
C ILE A 108 -8.17 5.57 4.24
N ALA A 109 -8.63 4.43 3.74
CA ALA A 109 -9.51 4.33 2.57
C ALA A 109 -10.81 5.12 2.76
N ARG A 110 -11.40 5.02 3.96
CA ARG A 110 -12.63 5.76 4.30
C ARG A 110 -12.42 7.27 4.29
N SER A 111 -11.29 7.77 4.80
CA SER A 111 -11.01 9.21 4.87
C SER A 111 -10.79 9.86 3.50
N VAL A 112 -10.41 9.07 2.47
CA VAL A 112 -10.26 9.51 1.08
C VAL A 112 -11.36 8.96 0.16
N SER A 113 -12.48 8.46 0.72
CA SER A 113 -13.64 7.97 -0.03
C SER A 113 -13.33 6.83 -1.02
N VAL A 114 -12.33 6.00 -0.72
CA VAL A 114 -12.00 4.81 -1.51
C VAL A 114 -12.67 3.58 -0.90
N ASN A 115 -13.42 2.82 -1.72
CA ASN A 115 -14.14 1.64 -1.27
C ASN A 115 -13.50 0.31 -1.73
N LEU A 116 -12.56 0.38 -2.68
CA LEU A 116 -11.86 -0.79 -3.19
C LEU A 116 -10.46 -0.83 -2.57
N PHE A 117 -10.22 -1.81 -1.71
CA PHE A 117 -8.87 -2.00 -1.17
C PHE A 117 -8.63 -3.46 -0.76
N VAL A 118 -7.36 -3.83 -0.68
CA VAL A 118 -6.89 -5.10 -0.13
C VAL A 118 -5.59 -4.87 0.63
N ALA A 119 -5.47 -5.52 1.78
CA ALA A 119 -4.28 -5.51 2.63
C ALA A 119 -4.15 -6.83 3.38
N ASN A 120 -3.04 -7.06 4.08
CA ASN A 120 -2.93 -8.19 5.00
C ASN A 120 -3.88 -7.99 6.19
N ARG A 121 -4.21 -9.08 6.87
CA ARG A 121 -5.06 -9.04 8.07
C ARG A 121 -4.31 -9.61 9.25
N LEU A 122 -4.42 -8.93 10.38
CA LEU A 122 -3.86 -9.41 11.64
C LEU A 122 -4.80 -10.38 12.32
N GLU A 123 -4.26 -11.48 12.85
CA GLU A 123 -5.05 -12.41 13.65
C GLU A 123 -5.25 -11.84 15.05
N VAL A 124 -6.51 -11.84 15.49
CA VAL A 124 -6.94 -11.36 16.80
C VAL A 124 -7.57 -12.51 17.59
N ASP A 125 -7.18 -12.66 18.83
CA ASP A 125 -7.82 -13.55 19.81
C ASP A 125 -8.08 -12.78 21.10
N GLN A 126 -9.31 -12.86 21.63
CA GLN A 126 -9.75 -12.18 22.86
C GLN A 126 -9.34 -10.69 22.94
N GLY A 127 -9.43 -9.97 21.81
CA GLY A 127 -9.12 -8.54 21.76
C GLY A 127 -7.62 -8.20 21.70
N HIS A 128 -6.74 -9.18 21.49
CA HIS A 128 -5.31 -9.00 21.39
C HIS A 128 -4.75 -9.63 20.12
N LEU A 129 -3.67 -9.05 19.60
CA LEU A 129 -2.95 -9.61 18.47
C LEU A 129 -2.25 -10.91 18.86
N THR A 130 -2.41 -11.94 18.03
CA THR A 130 -1.75 -13.24 18.28
C THR A 130 -0.29 -13.26 17.81
N GLY A 131 0.12 -12.26 17.02
CA GLY A 131 1.41 -12.22 16.34
C GLY A 131 1.42 -12.98 15.01
N ARG A 132 0.25 -13.24 14.42
CA ARG A 132 0.10 -13.89 13.11
C ARG A 132 -0.80 -13.06 12.19
N THR A 133 -0.72 -13.35 10.91
CA THR A 133 -1.68 -12.87 9.90
C THR A 133 -2.70 -13.96 9.58
N VAL A 134 -3.86 -13.57 9.05
CA VAL A 134 -4.89 -14.48 8.52
C VAL A 134 -5.11 -14.24 7.04
N GLY A 135 -5.39 -15.32 6.32
CA GLY A 135 -5.59 -15.26 4.87
C GLY A 135 -4.29 -15.23 4.07
N PRO A 136 -4.39 -14.98 2.76
CA PRO A 136 -3.24 -14.89 1.89
C PRO A 136 -2.42 -13.63 2.17
N VAL A 137 -1.09 -13.75 2.03
CA VAL A 137 -0.18 -12.60 2.14
C VAL A 137 -0.29 -11.75 0.88
N ILE A 138 -0.42 -10.44 1.07
CA ILE A 138 -0.43 -9.46 -0.03
C ILE A 138 1.01 -9.08 -0.38
N ASP A 139 1.64 -9.98 -1.13
CA ASP A 139 2.98 -9.83 -1.68
C ASP A 139 2.96 -9.20 -3.08
N ARG A 140 4.12 -9.18 -3.76
CA ARG A 140 4.26 -8.66 -5.13
C ARG A 140 3.26 -9.30 -6.11
N ASN A 141 3.07 -10.61 -6.05
CA ASN A 141 2.16 -11.32 -6.96
C ASN A 141 0.70 -11.03 -6.60
N ALA A 142 0.38 -11.03 -5.31
CA ALA A 142 -0.96 -10.71 -4.83
C ALA A 142 -1.37 -9.27 -5.20
N LYS A 143 -0.43 -8.29 -5.20
CA LYS A 143 -0.69 -6.93 -5.68
C LYS A 143 -1.06 -6.90 -7.17
N ALA A 144 -0.39 -7.67 -8.02
CA ALA A 144 -0.74 -7.79 -9.44
C ALA A 144 -2.12 -8.43 -9.64
N VAL A 145 -2.42 -9.49 -8.89
CA VAL A 145 -3.74 -10.16 -8.92
C VAL A 145 -4.84 -9.21 -8.46
N ALA A 146 -4.59 -8.41 -7.42
CA ALA A 146 -5.54 -7.41 -6.90
C ALA A 146 -5.85 -6.34 -7.95
N LEU A 147 -4.85 -5.77 -8.63
CA LEU A 147 -5.05 -4.82 -9.72
C LEU A 147 -5.94 -5.42 -10.81
N ALA A 148 -5.63 -6.62 -11.28
CA ALA A 148 -6.44 -7.30 -12.32
C ALA A 148 -7.87 -7.58 -11.85
N ALA A 149 -8.06 -7.96 -10.59
CA ALA A 149 -9.38 -8.19 -10.01
C ALA A 149 -10.21 -6.90 -9.92
N PHE A 150 -9.60 -5.79 -9.50
CA PHE A 150 -10.26 -4.48 -9.45
C PHE A 150 -10.61 -3.99 -10.85
N ALA A 151 -9.71 -4.09 -11.82
CA ALA A 151 -9.98 -3.73 -13.21
C ALA A 151 -11.18 -4.52 -13.77
N LYS A 152 -11.18 -5.85 -13.56
CA LYS A 152 -12.27 -6.72 -13.96
C LYS A 152 -13.61 -6.34 -13.30
N SER A 153 -13.61 -6.08 -12.00
CA SER A 153 -14.84 -5.75 -11.27
C SER A 153 -15.42 -4.39 -11.68
N ALA A 154 -14.55 -3.44 -12.04
CA ALA A 154 -14.94 -2.11 -12.53
C ALA A 154 -15.30 -2.11 -14.03
N GLY A 155 -15.05 -3.21 -14.76
CA GLY A 155 -15.24 -3.27 -16.22
C GLY A 155 -14.25 -2.40 -16.98
N ILE A 156 -13.04 -2.21 -16.45
CA ILE A 156 -11.97 -1.36 -17.01
C ILE A 156 -10.91 -2.28 -17.65
N PRO A 157 -10.52 -2.05 -18.91
CA PRO A 157 -9.41 -2.77 -19.53
C PRO A 157 -8.10 -2.56 -18.75
N ILE A 158 -7.24 -3.58 -18.71
CA ILE A 158 -5.92 -3.45 -18.05
C ILE A 158 -5.10 -2.30 -18.66
N ALA A 159 -5.19 -2.07 -19.97
CA ALA A 159 -4.52 -0.97 -20.64
C ALA A 159 -4.92 0.44 -20.11
N ASP A 160 -6.09 0.54 -19.47
CA ASP A 160 -6.62 1.78 -18.90
C ASP A 160 -6.41 1.84 -17.37
N THR A 161 -5.48 1.03 -16.83
CA THR A 161 -5.10 1.05 -15.42
C THR A 161 -3.81 1.82 -15.20
N VAL A 162 -3.71 2.50 -14.06
CA VAL A 162 -2.50 3.18 -13.58
C VAL A 162 -2.14 2.61 -12.22
N ALA A 163 -0.89 2.21 -12.03
CA ALA A 163 -0.37 1.74 -10.74
C ALA A 163 0.69 2.70 -10.22
N ILE A 164 0.59 3.12 -8.95
CA ILE A 164 1.58 3.97 -8.28
C ILE A 164 2.11 3.26 -7.04
N GLY A 165 3.44 3.22 -6.88
CA GLY A 165 4.11 2.63 -5.72
C GLY A 165 5.56 3.08 -5.61
N ASP A 166 6.22 2.73 -4.50
CA ASP A 166 7.60 3.10 -4.18
C ASP A 166 8.55 1.90 -4.04
N GLY A 167 7.99 0.72 -3.73
CA GLY A 167 8.72 -0.46 -3.29
C GLY A 167 8.84 -1.59 -4.31
N ALA A 168 9.79 -2.50 -4.09
CA ALA A 168 9.96 -3.68 -4.94
C ALA A 168 8.75 -4.63 -4.92
N ASN A 169 7.94 -4.59 -3.86
CA ASN A 169 6.67 -5.30 -3.73
C ASN A 169 5.58 -4.75 -4.67
N ASP A 170 5.74 -3.53 -5.21
CA ASP A 170 4.80 -2.92 -6.14
C ASP A 170 5.08 -3.27 -7.60
N LEU A 171 6.30 -3.72 -7.90
CA LEU A 171 6.71 -4.04 -9.27
C LEU A 171 5.75 -4.99 -9.98
N GLY A 172 5.13 -5.94 -9.26
CA GLY A 172 4.17 -6.86 -9.87
C GLY A 172 2.91 -6.17 -10.39
N MET A 173 2.31 -5.26 -9.61
CA MET A 173 1.15 -4.49 -10.07
C MET A 173 1.55 -3.42 -11.11
N MET A 174 2.75 -2.84 -11.00
CA MET A 174 3.27 -1.87 -11.95
C MET A 174 3.50 -2.50 -13.32
N GLU A 175 4.10 -3.69 -13.37
CA GLU A 175 4.29 -4.47 -14.61
C GLU A 175 2.97 -4.91 -15.25
N ALA A 176 1.93 -5.16 -14.44
CA ALA A 176 0.62 -5.60 -14.91
C ALA A 176 -0.26 -4.43 -15.40
N ALA A 177 0.00 -3.21 -14.95
CA ALA A 177 -0.79 -2.04 -15.28
C ALA A 177 -0.56 -1.52 -16.71
N GLY A 178 -1.51 -0.76 -17.25
CA GLY A 178 -1.36 -0.05 -18.51
C GLY A 178 -0.35 1.09 -18.44
N LEU A 179 -0.17 1.68 -17.24
CA LEU A 179 0.81 2.73 -16.96
C LEU A 179 1.30 2.60 -15.52
N SER A 180 2.61 2.70 -15.33
CA SER A 180 3.25 2.59 -14.02
C SER A 180 3.94 3.89 -13.61
N VAL A 181 3.78 4.27 -12.33
CA VAL A 181 4.41 5.45 -11.74
C VAL A 181 5.19 5.06 -10.50
N ALA A 182 6.48 5.32 -10.51
CA ALA A 182 7.34 5.20 -9.34
C ALA A 182 7.37 6.53 -8.60
N PHE A 183 6.89 6.56 -7.34
CA PHE A 183 6.85 7.76 -6.51
C PHE A 183 7.87 7.66 -5.38
N ALA A 184 8.75 8.66 -5.25
CA ALA A 184 9.81 8.73 -4.21
C ALA A 184 10.56 7.39 -3.99
N SER A 185 10.71 6.62 -5.05
CA SER A 185 10.98 5.20 -5.06
C SER A 185 12.47 4.85 -4.99
N LYS A 186 12.74 3.59 -4.63
CA LYS A 186 14.07 2.99 -4.73
C LYS A 186 14.54 2.93 -6.20
N PRO A 187 15.87 2.98 -6.46
CA PRO A 187 16.40 2.99 -7.83
C PRO A 187 15.90 1.85 -8.74
N VAL A 188 15.70 0.66 -8.18
CA VAL A 188 15.21 -0.50 -8.94
C VAL A 188 13.76 -0.31 -9.41
N VAL A 189 12.90 0.30 -8.59
CA VAL A 189 11.51 0.59 -8.93
C VAL A 189 11.44 1.73 -9.93
N ARG A 190 12.23 2.79 -9.70
CA ARG A 190 12.37 3.91 -10.62
C ARG A 190 12.77 3.49 -12.03
N ALA A 191 13.70 2.55 -12.14
CA ALA A 191 14.19 2.06 -13.43
C ALA A 191 13.19 1.17 -14.19
N ALA A 192 12.21 0.59 -13.47
CA ALA A 192 11.20 -0.31 -14.02
C ALA A 192 9.89 0.41 -14.40
N ALA A 193 9.67 1.62 -13.91
CA ALA A 193 8.43 2.37 -14.13
C ALA A 193 8.45 3.16 -15.43
N ASP A 194 7.26 3.38 -16.02
CA ASP A 194 7.10 4.26 -17.19
C ASP A 194 7.34 5.73 -16.83
N ILE A 195 6.93 6.13 -15.62
CA ILE A 195 7.06 7.49 -15.09
C ILE A 195 7.72 7.40 -13.71
N ALA A 196 8.60 8.32 -13.39
CA ALA A 196 9.20 8.45 -12.06
C ALA A 196 9.07 9.90 -11.55
N ILE A 197 8.63 10.02 -10.29
CA ILE A 197 8.42 11.28 -9.57
C ILE A 197 9.22 11.23 -8.27
N ASP A 198 10.06 12.22 -8.03
CA ASP A 198 10.95 12.25 -6.86
C ASP A 198 10.28 12.79 -5.58
N GLY A 199 9.00 13.15 -5.66
CA GLY A 199 8.27 13.78 -4.55
C GLY A 199 8.50 15.30 -4.51
N PRO A 200 8.14 16.00 -3.41
CA PRO A 200 7.45 15.43 -2.24
C PRO A 200 5.93 15.23 -2.43
N ARG A 201 5.34 15.74 -3.53
CA ARG A 201 3.89 15.76 -3.73
C ARG A 201 3.42 14.65 -4.67
N LEU A 202 2.47 13.83 -4.20
CA LEU A 202 1.92 12.71 -4.96
C LEU A 202 1.01 13.17 -6.11
N ASP A 203 0.31 14.28 -5.97
CA ASP A 203 -0.54 14.87 -7.01
C ASP A 203 0.24 15.38 -8.24
N ALA A 204 1.56 15.47 -8.16
CA ALA A 204 2.41 15.69 -9.33
C ALA A 204 2.28 14.57 -10.38
N ALA A 205 1.73 13.41 -10.01
CA ALA A 205 1.39 12.35 -10.92
C ALA A 205 0.23 12.73 -11.85
N TRP A 206 -0.75 13.51 -11.37
CA TRP A 206 -2.00 13.75 -12.07
C TRP A 206 -1.83 14.29 -13.51
N PRO A 207 -1.09 15.39 -13.78
CA PRO A 207 -0.91 15.90 -15.14
C PRO A 207 -0.17 14.94 -16.08
N LEU A 208 0.50 13.93 -15.54
CA LEU A 208 1.25 12.95 -16.33
C LEU A 208 0.37 11.75 -16.73
N ILE A 209 -0.57 11.34 -15.85
CA ILE A 209 -1.43 10.17 -16.04
C ILE A 209 -2.81 10.51 -16.65
N ALA A 210 -3.28 11.75 -16.50
CA ALA A 210 -4.61 12.19 -16.97
C ALA A 210 -4.66 12.61 -18.46
N ARG A 211 -3.64 12.28 -19.22
CA ARG A 211 -3.52 12.61 -20.65
C ARG A 211 -4.36 11.71 -21.53
#